data_4c6be1a565f2a78b36c447b639937227
#
_entry.id   4c6be1a565f2a78b36c447b639937227
#
_cell.length_a   1.000
_cell.length_b   1.000
_cell.length_c   1.000
_cell.angle_alpha   90.00
_cell.angle_beta   90.00
_cell.angle_gamma   90.00
#
_symmetry.space_group_name_H-M   'P 1'
#
loop_
_entity.id
_entity.type
_entity.pdbx_description
1 polymer ?
#
loop_
_entity_poly.entity_id
_entity_poly.type
_entity_poly.pdbx_seq_one_letter_code
_entity_poly.pdbx_strand_id
1 'polypeptide(L)'
;PVVRAKLAHYPGEILGVTICDDDLNMIVDTAKGYLAQGADFLIFTGGMSVDPDDLTPTAIRQLGEEIITHAVPAQPGNMTLVAYLGDVPILGVPGAAISMPTTIFDVLLPQIYAGDRLTHEDLIRLGDGGLCRLCKPCHFPNCTFGRY
;
A
#
# COMPACT_ATOMS: atom_id res chain seq x y z
N PRO A 1 10.52 -2.81 -9.93
CA PRO A 1 10.77 -4.26 -10.05
C PRO A 1 10.16 -5.04 -8.87
N VAL A 2 10.44 -4.65 -7.61
CA VAL A 2 10.03 -5.42 -6.41
C VAL A 2 8.52 -5.51 -6.27
N VAL A 3 7.79 -4.40 -6.34
CA VAL A 3 6.31 -4.38 -6.26
C VAL A 3 5.71 -5.26 -7.36
N ARG A 4 6.20 -5.16 -8.60
CA ARG A 4 5.74 -6.03 -9.70
C ARG A 4 5.95 -7.52 -9.39
N ALA A 5 7.09 -7.88 -8.80
CA ALA A 5 7.37 -9.28 -8.44
C ALA A 5 6.39 -9.80 -7.37
N LYS A 6 6.02 -8.95 -6.40
CA LYS A 6 5.02 -9.30 -5.38
C LYS A 6 3.62 -9.45 -5.98
N LEU A 7 3.22 -8.55 -6.87
CA LEU A 7 1.93 -8.60 -7.55
C LEU A 7 1.79 -9.80 -8.50
N ALA A 8 2.89 -10.29 -9.06
CA ALA A 8 2.88 -11.45 -9.95
C ALA A 8 2.38 -12.77 -9.31
N HIS A 9 2.24 -12.79 -7.98
CA HIS A 9 1.64 -13.92 -7.25
C HIS A 9 0.11 -13.88 -7.21
N TYR A 10 -0.51 -12.81 -7.72
CA TYR A 10 -1.95 -12.58 -7.68
C TYR A 10 -2.51 -12.45 -9.10
N PRO A 11 -3.81 -12.74 -9.32
CA PRO A 11 -4.43 -12.56 -10.63
C PRO A 11 -4.52 -11.07 -11.00
N GLY A 12 -4.59 -10.79 -12.30
CA GLY A 12 -4.72 -9.43 -12.83
C GLY A 12 -3.53 -9.01 -13.69
N GLU A 13 -3.64 -7.83 -14.25
CA GLU A 13 -2.60 -7.22 -15.07
C GLU A 13 -2.25 -5.82 -14.57
N ILE A 14 -1.02 -5.41 -14.80
CA ILE A 14 -0.58 -4.05 -14.49
C ILE A 14 -0.82 -3.19 -15.72
N LEU A 15 -1.82 -2.31 -15.66
CA LEU A 15 -2.16 -1.39 -16.75
C LEU A 15 -1.00 -0.44 -17.09
N GLY A 16 -0.24 -0.02 -16.10
CA GLY A 16 0.92 0.81 -16.34
C GLY A 16 1.68 1.17 -15.05
N VAL A 17 2.82 1.80 -15.23
CA VAL A 17 3.62 2.41 -14.15
C VAL A 17 4.13 3.74 -14.65
N THR A 18 3.82 4.80 -13.93
CA THR A 18 4.30 6.15 -14.23
C THR A 18 5.19 6.62 -13.08
N ILE A 19 6.33 7.17 -13.42
CA ILE A 19 7.17 7.89 -12.47
C ILE A 19 6.75 9.36 -12.55
N CYS A 20 6.26 9.88 -11.43
CA CYS A 20 5.91 11.29 -11.29
C CYS A 20 7.03 12.02 -10.59
N ASP A 21 7.28 13.27 -11.01
CA ASP A 21 8.05 14.20 -10.22
C ASP A 21 7.25 14.60 -8.96
N ASP A 22 7.86 15.37 -8.05
CA ASP A 22 7.21 15.91 -6.85
C ASP A 22 6.26 17.07 -7.25
N ASP A 23 5.27 16.75 -8.09
CA ASP A 23 4.20 17.62 -8.55
C ASP A 23 2.85 16.99 -8.22
N LEU A 24 2.12 17.66 -7.34
CA LEU A 24 0.84 17.19 -6.83
C LEU A 24 -0.20 16.98 -7.94
N ASN A 25 -0.28 17.89 -8.91
CA ASN A 25 -1.24 17.80 -10.00
C ASN A 25 -0.88 16.64 -10.93
N MET A 26 0.41 16.45 -11.23
CA MET A 26 0.88 15.33 -12.04
C MET A 26 0.51 13.99 -11.41
N ILE A 27 0.70 13.84 -10.10
CA ILE A 27 0.34 12.61 -9.36
C ILE A 27 -1.17 12.35 -9.44
N VAL A 28 -1.99 13.38 -9.16
CA VAL A 28 -3.45 13.28 -9.17
C VAL A 28 -3.97 12.97 -10.58
N ASP A 29 -3.50 13.65 -11.60
CA ASP A 29 -3.95 13.49 -12.98
C ASP A 29 -3.54 12.11 -13.53
N THR A 30 -2.34 11.64 -13.17
CA THR A 30 -1.89 10.28 -13.51
C THR A 30 -2.81 9.23 -12.90
N ALA A 31 -3.16 9.35 -11.62
CA ALA A 31 -4.07 8.43 -10.96
C ALA A 31 -5.46 8.42 -11.60
N LYS A 32 -6.03 9.61 -11.87
CA LYS A 32 -7.30 9.74 -12.60
C LYS A 32 -7.24 9.11 -13.99
N GLY A 33 -6.11 9.24 -14.68
CA GLY A 33 -5.88 8.61 -15.99
C GLY A 33 -5.95 7.09 -15.92
N TYR A 34 -5.37 6.47 -14.91
CA TYR A 34 -5.49 5.02 -14.70
C TYR A 34 -6.90 4.59 -14.32
N LEU A 35 -7.58 5.33 -13.44
CA LEU A 35 -8.98 5.07 -13.08
C LEU A 35 -9.89 5.13 -14.31
N ALA A 36 -9.69 6.12 -15.18
CA ALA A 36 -10.45 6.24 -16.43
C ALA A 36 -10.19 5.09 -17.41
N GLN A 37 -9.04 4.43 -17.33
CA GLN A 37 -8.70 3.22 -18.08
C GLN A 37 -9.26 1.94 -17.45
N GLY A 38 -9.94 2.03 -16.30
CA GLY A 38 -10.55 0.90 -15.62
C GLY A 38 -9.64 0.24 -14.57
N ALA A 39 -8.65 0.97 -14.03
CA ALA A 39 -7.89 0.46 -12.90
C ALA A 39 -8.82 0.22 -11.71
N ASP A 40 -8.80 -0.98 -11.18
CA ASP A 40 -9.55 -1.44 -10.01
C ASP A 40 -8.69 -1.55 -8.74
N PHE A 41 -7.42 -1.16 -8.82
CA PHE A 41 -6.48 -1.05 -7.72
C PHE A 41 -5.38 -0.03 -8.06
N LEU A 42 -5.12 0.92 -7.16
CA LEU A 42 -4.02 1.88 -7.30
C LEU A 42 -2.96 1.66 -6.22
N ILE A 43 -1.71 1.71 -6.65
CA ILE A 43 -0.55 1.60 -5.74
C ILE A 43 0.37 2.79 -5.97
N PHE A 44 0.58 3.57 -4.92
CA PHE A 44 1.55 4.65 -4.88
C PHE A 44 2.81 4.18 -4.14
N THR A 45 3.98 4.50 -4.67
CA THR A 45 5.27 4.18 -4.02
C THR A 45 6.14 5.43 -3.94
N GLY A 46 6.76 5.64 -2.79
CA GLY A 46 7.53 6.86 -2.50
C GLY A 46 6.66 8.01 -1.98
N GLY A 47 7.30 9.02 -1.41
CA GLY A 47 6.61 10.17 -0.84
C GLY A 47 5.61 9.83 0.26
N MET A 48 5.86 8.77 1.05
CA MET A 48 4.94 8.24 2.06
C MET A 48 5.37 8.52 3.51
N SER A 49 6.45 9.27 3.70
CA SER A 49 6.96 9.58 5.03
C SER A 49 6.17 10.73 5.69
N VAL A 50 6.64 11.18 6.83
CA VAL A 50 6.11 12.35 7.54
C VAL A 50 6.75 13.66 7.09
N ASP A 51 7.62 13.61 6.09
CA ASP A 51 8.25 14.81 5.55
C ASP A 51 7.18 15.72 4.90
N PRO A 52 7.18 17.03 5.19
CA PRO A 52 6.27 17.97 4.55
C PRO A 52 6.34 17.98 3.01
N ASP A 53 7.48 17.59 2.44
CA ASP A 53 7.70 17.53 1.00
C ASP A 53 7.15 16.23 0.37
N ASP A 54 6.68 15.28 1.19
CA ASP A 54 6.06 14.05 0.72
C ASP A 54 4.61 14.29 0.27
N LEU A 55 4.42 14.46 -1.03
CA LEU A 55 3.14 14.87 -1.63
C LEU A 55 2.13 13.74 -1.83
N THR A 56 2.58 12.47 -1.78
CA THR A 56 1.71 11.32 -2.09
C THR A 56 0.47 11.23 -1.20
N PRO A 57 0.52 11.39 0.14
CA PRO A 57 -0.69 11.36 0.96
C PRO A 57 -1.65 12.51 0.64
N THR A 58 -1.12 13.67 0.25
CA THR A 58 -1.92 14.83 -0.15
C THR A 58 -2.59 14.58 -1.50
N ALA A 59 -1.87 14.00 -2.47
CA ALA A 59 -2.41 13.61 -3.76
C ALA A 59 -3.56 12.61 -3.61
N ILE A 60 -3.37 11.60 -2.77
CA ILE A 60 -4.41 10.62 -2.45
C ILE A 60 -5.65 11.35 -1.89
N ARG A 61 -5.52 12.24 -0.91
CA ARG A 61 -6.66 13.02 -0.39
C ARG A 61 -7.39 13.84 -1.46
N GLN A 62 -6.68 14.39 -2.43
CA GLN A 62 -7.27 15.18 -3.52
C GLN A 62 -8.07 14.34 -4.53
N LEU A 63 -7.89 13.05 -4.59
CA LEU A 63 -8.71 12.16 -5.42
C LEU A 63 -10.15 12.02 -4.89
N GLY A 64 -10.45 12.54 -3.70
CA GLY A 64 -11.80 12.53 -3.12
C GLY A 64 -12.13 11.23 -2.39
N GLU A 65 -11.17 10.65 -1.70
CA GLU A 65 -11.21 9.32 -1.16
C GLU A 65 -11.52 9.26 0.33
N GLU A 66 -12.01 8.09 0.76
CA GLU A 66 -12.06 7.71 2.15
C GLU A 66 -10.70 7.15 2.59
N ILE A 67 -9.91 7.93 3.33
CA ILE A 67 -8.68 7.45 3.95
C ILE A 67 -9.04 6.64 5.19
N ILE A 68 -8.72 5.35 5.17
CA ILE A 68 -8.93 4.44 6.29
C ILE A 68 -7.84 4.64 7.34
N THR A 69 -6.58 4.73 6.89
CA THR A 69 -5.45 5.02 7.75
C THR A 69 -4.27 5.59 6.97
N HIS A 70 -3.46 6.41 7.64
CA HIS A 70 -2.09 6.72 7.24
C HIS A 70 -1.19 6.42 8.41
N ALA A 71 -0.54 5.31 8.37
CA ALA A 71 0.25 4.57 9.33
C ALA A 71 -0.51 3.40 9.97
N VAL A 72 0.21 2.31 10.18
CA VAL A 72 -0.24 1.10 10.84
C VAL A 72 0.75 0.72 11.95
N PRO A 73 0.31 0.13 13.08
CA PRO A 73 1.19 -0.19 14.21
C PRO A 73 2.01 -1.47 13.96
N ALA A 74 2.63 -1.59 12.79
CA ALA A 74 3.41 -2.77 12.42
C ALA A 74 4.63 -2.41 11.58
N GLN A 75 5.73 -3.16 11.75
CA GLN A 75 7.00 -2.93 11.03
C GLN A 75 7.59 -4.24 10.52
N PRO A 76 8.18 -4.20 9.30
CA PRO A 76 8.42 -3.04 8.43
C PRO A 76 7.18 -2.64 7.62
N GLY A 77 7.09 -1.35 7.33
CA GLY A 77 6.01 -0.80 6.51
C GLY A 77 4.96 0.02 7.27
N ASN A 78 5.31 0.54 8.46
CA ASN A 78 4.39 1.29 9.32
C ASN A 78 3.75 2.52 8.65
N MET A 79 4.42 3.17 7.69
CA MET A 79 3.87 4.34 6.97
C MET A 79 2.95 3.96 5.79
N THR A 80 2.44 2.73 5.78
CA THR A 80 1.45 2.32 4.80
C THR A 80 0.18 3.16 4.94
N LEU A 81 -0.32 3.67 3.81
CA LEU A 81 -1.61 4.34 3.72
C LEU A 81 -2.61 3.40 3.02
N VAL A 82 -3.80 3.31 3.57
CA VAL A 82 -4.93 2.59 2.98
C VAL A 82 -6.08 3.56 2.78
N ALA A 83 -6.60 3.61 1.57
CA ALA A 83 -7.74 4.43 1.21
C ALA A 83 -8.63 3.71 0.18
N TYR A 84 -9.83 4.21 -0.03
CA TYR A 84 -10.77 3.72 -1.03
C TYR A 84 -11.40 4.86 -1.81
N LEU A 85 -11.48 4.72 -3.13
CA LEU A 85 -12.31 5.55 -3.99
C LEU A 85 -13.53 4.71 -4.43
N GLY A 86 -14.67 4.86 -3.76
CA GLY A 86 -15.75 3.90 -3.88
C GLY A 86 -15.28 2.52 -3.44
N ASP A 87 -15.29 1.57 -4.37
CA ASP A 87 -14.81 0.19 -4.13
C ASP A 87 -13.36 -0.05 -4.59
N VAL A 88 -12.71 0.95 -5.17
CA VAL A 88 -11.32 0.84 -5.63
C VAL A 88 -10.36 1.04 -4.46
N PRO A 89 -9.61 0.01 -4.04
CA PRO A 89 -8.59 0.16 -3.02
C PRO A 89 -7.39 0.97 -3.52
N ILE A 90 -6.82 1.74 -2.63
CA ILE A 90 -5.64 2.57 -2.88
C ILE A 90 -4.64 2.33 -1.77
N LEU A 91 -3.45 1.91 -2.13
CA LEU A 91 -2.34 1.73 -1.20
C LEU A 91 -1.22 2.74 -1.46
N GLY A 92 -0.84 3.44 -0.40
CA GLY A 92 0.44 4.14 -0.34
C GLY A 92 1.48 3.23 0.33
N VAL A 93 2.50 2.85 -0.41
CA VAL A 93 3.48 1.83 -0.01
C VAL A 93 4.82 2.48 0.32
N PRO A 94 5.29 2.42 1.57
CA PRO A 94 6.54 3.03 1.98
C PRO A 94 7.76 2.31 1.40
N GLY A 95 8.90 3.00 1.37
CA GLY A 95 10.16 2.49 0.81
C GLY A 95 10.63 1.16 1.40
N ALA A 96 10.20 0.81 2.62
CA ALA A 96 10.47 -0.50 3.21
C ALA A 96 10.03 -1.67 2.31
N ALA A 97 8.96 -1.52 1.54
CA ALA A 97 8.49 -2.56 0.62
C ALA A 97 9.47 -2.87 -0.52
N ILE A 98 10.40 -1.98 -0.79
CA ILE A 98 11.43 -2.15 -1.82
C ILE A 98 12.67 -2.85 -1.26
N SER A 99 13.01 -2.57 0.01
CA SER A 99 14.26 -3.02 0.65
C SER A 99 14.10 -4.28 1.52
N MET A 100 12.87 -4.57 1.96
CA MET A 100 12.59 -5.68 2.87
C MET A 100 11.84 -6.81 2.17
N PRO A 101 12.17 -8.07 2.48
CA PRO A 101 11.52 -9.21 1.84
C PRO A 101 10.02 -9.30 2.15
N THR A 102 9.62 -8.92 3.36
CA THR A 102 8.23 -8.94 3.84
C THR A 102 7.93 -7.66 4.60
N THR A 103 6.79 -7.05 4.30
CA THR A 103 6.31 -5.81 4.90
C THR A 103 4.79 -5.87 5.08
N ILE A 104 4.19 -4.83 5.63
CA ILE A 104 2.73 -4.69 5.69
C ILE A 104 2.08 -4.80 4.31
N PHE A 105 2.75 -4.35 3.24
CA PHE A 105 2.24 -4.53 1.88
C PHE A 105 1.93 -6.01 1.58
N ASP A 106 2.83 -6.93 1.96
CA ASP A 106 2.65 -8.37 1.75
C ASP A 106 1.52 -8.96 2.61
N VAL A 107 1.24 -8.38 3.76
CA VAL A 107 0.13 -8.77 4.64
C VAL A 107 -1.22 -8.33 4.10
N LEU A 108 -1.31 -7.14 3.49
CA LEU A 108 -2.56 -6.56 3.00
C LEU A 108 -2.97 -7.10 1.62
N LEU A 109 -2.01 -7.45 0.75
CA LEU A 109 -2.31 -7.91 -0.61
C LEU A 109 -3.32 -9.08 -0.66
N PRO A 110 -3.17 -10.17 0.13
CA PRO A 110 -4.12 -11.27 0.08
C PRO A 110 -5.56 -10.85 0.39
N GLN A 111 -5.74 -9.96 1.36
CA GLN A 111 -7.05 -9.46 1.78
C GLN A 111 -7.69 -8.60 0.69
N ILE A 112 -6.92 -7.69 0.10
CA ILE A 112 -7.39 -6.85 -1.02
C ILE A 112 -7.78 -7.71 -2.21
N TYR A 113 -6.97 -8.71 -2.58
CA TYR A 113 -7.29 -9.62 -3.68
C TYR A 113 -8.44 -10.59 -3.37
N ALA A 114 -8.74 -10.83 -2.10
CA ALA A 114 -9.95 -11.55 -1.67
C ALA A 114 -11.22 -10.69 -1.78
N GLY A 115 -11.08 -9.38 -2.01
CA GLY A 115 -12.19 -8.43 -2.06
C GLY A 115 -12.62 -7.91 -0.68
N ASP A 116 -11.78 -8.12 0.34
CA ASP A 116 -12.06 -7.61 1.68
C ASP A 116 -11.88 -6.08 1.70
N ARG A 117 -12.89 -5.39 2.23
CA ARG A 117 -12.77 -3.96 2.52
C ARG A 117 -12.15 -3.79 3.91
N LEU A 118 -10.90 -3.38 3.93
CA LEU A 118 -10.16 -3.17 5.17
C LEU A 118 -10.74 -1.99 5.95
N THR A 119 -10.92 -2.18 7.24
CA THR A 119 -11.35 -1.13 8.17
C THR A 119 -10.17 -0.61 9.00
N HIS A 120 -10.37 0.52 9.65
CA HIS A 120 -9.36 1.06 10.59
C HIS A 120 -9.05 0.08 11.72
N GLU A 121 -10.07 -0.64 12.22
CA GLU A 121 -9.89 -1.65 13.27
C GLU A 121 -9.03 -2.83 12.81
N ASP A 122 -9.26 -3.34 11.58
CA ASP A 122 -8.44 -4.41 11.01
C ASP A 122 -6.96 -4.01 10.96
N LEU A 123 -6.68 -2.76 10.57
CA LEU A 123 -5.33 -2.25 10.45
C LEU A 123 -4.65 -2.01 11.80
N ILE A 124 -5.39 -1.56 12.82
CA ILE A 124 -4.86 -1.42 14.19
C ILE A 124 -4.52 -2.80 14.79
N ARG A 125 -5.35 -3.81 14.58
CA ARG A 125 -5.13 -5.17 15.10
C ARG A 125 -3.85 -5.81 14.56
N LEU A 126 -3.32 -5.36 13.42
CA LEU A 126 -2.01 -5.78 12.95
C LEU A 126 -0.88 -5.51 13.96
N GLY A 127 -1.09 -4.61 14.91
CA GLY A 127 -0.15 -4.33 16.00
C GLY A 127 0.10 -5.51 16.94
N ASP A 128 -0.83 -6.46 17.05
CA ASP A 128 -0.67 -7.65 17.90
C ASP A 128 0.50 -8.53 17.41
N GLY A 129 0.62 -8.70 16.09
CA GLY A 129 1.78 -9.31 15.43
C GLY A 129 2.67 -8.29 14.71
N GLY A 130 2.78 -7.08 15.24
CA GLY A 130 3.26 -5.90 14.53
C GLY A 130 4.76 -5.86 14.20
N LEU A 131 5.58 -6.73 14.78
CA LEU A 131 7.03 -6.68 14.57
C LEU A 131 7.55 -7.91 13.81
N CYS A 132 8.05 -7.67 12.60
CA CYS A 132 8.82 -8.69 11.88
C CYS A 132 10.20 -8.89 12.54
N ARG A 133 10.54 -10.12 12.86
CA ARG A 133 11.82 -10.48 13.51
C ARG A 133 12.98 -10.61 12.54
N LEU A 134 12.75 -10.39 11.24
CA LEU A 134 13.77 -10.48 10.18
C LEU A 134 14.51 -11.83 10.18
N CYS A 135 13.78 -12.92 10.38
CA CYS A 135 14.32 -14.27 10.44
C CYS A 135 15.06 -14.66 9.16
N LYS A 136 16.11 -15.45 9.31
CA LYS A 136 16.88 -16.01 8.20
C LYS A 136 16.92 -17.54 8.32
N PRO A 137 16.20 -18.27 7.42
CA PRO A 137 15.35 -17.76 6.32
C PRO A 137 14.06 -17.09 6.81
N CYS A 138 13.42 -16.33 5.94
CA CYS A 138 12.11 -15.75 6.21
C CYS A 138 11.05 -16.84 6.32
N HIS A 139 10.19 -16.79 7.33
CA HIS A 139 9.12 -17.77 7.58
C HIS A 139 7.73 -17.27 7.18
N PHE A 140 7.61 -16.07 6.65
CA PHE A 140 6.33 -15.55 6.20
C PHE A 140 5.73 -16.43 5.09
N PRO A 141 4.41 -16.70 5.10
CA PRO A 141 3.39 -16.28 6.07
C PRO A 141 3.26 -17.12 7.35
N ASN A 142 4.12 -18.11 7.58
CA ASN A 142 4.06 -19.01 8.73
C ASN A 142 4.79 -18.44 9.96
N CYS A 143 4.47 -17.22 10.33
CA CYS A 143 5.02 -16.49 11.49
C CYS A 143 3.95 -15.60 12.12
N THR A 144 4.30 -14.89 13.19
CA THR A 144 3.36 -13.99 13.90
C THR A 144 3.15 -12.65 13.20
N PHE A 145 4.02 -12.26 12.27
CA PHE A 145 3.95 -10.95 11.62
C PHE A 145 2.65 -10.75 10.85
N GLY A 146 1.92 -9.68 11.18
CA GLY A 146 0.65 -9.34 10.57
C GLY A 146 -0.53 -10.26 10.95
N ARG A 147 -0.40 -11.02 12.05
CA ARG A 147 -1.48 -11.84 12.62
C ARG A 147 -2.04 -11.24 13.90
N TYR A 148 -3.32 -11.44 14.09
CA TYR A 148 -4.11 -11.06 15.28
C TYR A 148 -5.13 -12.16 15.62
#